data_15790d414b0b047e9360500d89edf8a0
#
_entry.id   15790d414b0b047e9360500d89edf8a0
#
_cell.length_a   1.000
_cell.length_b   1.000
_cell.length_c   1.000
_cell.angle_alpha   90.00
_cell.angle_beta   90.00
_cell.angle_gamma   90.00
#
_symmetry.space_group_name_H-M   'P 1'
#
loop_
_entity.id
_entity.type
_entity.pdbx_description
1 polymer ?
#
loop_
_entity_poly.entity_id
_entity_poly.type
_entity_poly.pdbx_seq_one_letter_code
_entity_poly.pdbx_strand_id
1 'polypeptide(L)'
;MELGRETEFSETLQYLFVYHFNATFKKGLNIVEHTYTFEESEYVGIDYTLDYVLTAANRWANHQIDDFTLNLNMGDRTSFDVQESFFRGEGGWTINGVGRKNIGKLYDNRVLRFHIQQGTVTFHKVNFHPEGELRLEQTFYYSQEDDNMDYCHSLYYNNFKKSYPNLYMLHFFYMNDDCKPFSADMKKIMRNLPFAVRGYVFKTKVIQDYYESTDWYVADPNYVSDLKGLTKDEQEWVEYWTKQQ
;
A
#
# COMPACT_ATOMS: atom_id res chain seq x y z
N MET A 1 -17.71 26.39 -17.10
CA MET A 1 -18.78 25.94 -17.99
C MET A 1 -19.23 24.60 -17.44
N GLU A 2 -20.30 24.65 -16.73
CA GLU A 2 -20.95 23.49 -16.14
C GLU A 2 -21.68 22.73 -17.23
N LEU A 3 -21.33 21.51 -17.50
CA LEU A 3 -22.16 20.58 -18.26
C LEU A 3 -22.71 19.55 -17.29
N GLY A 4 -23.82 19.94 -16.70
CA GLY A 4 -24.56 19.09 -15.84
C GLY A 4 -25.61 18.27 -16.53
N ARG A 5 -25.92 17.17 -15.86
CA ARG A 5 -27.12 16.36 -15.84
C ARG A 5 -27.12 15.13 -16.70
N GLU A 6 -27.11 14.03 -15.99
CA GLU A 6 -28.09 13.26 -15.28
C GLU A 6 -29.19 12.60 -16.10
N THR A 7 -29.46 11.37 -16.01
CA THR A 7 -30.41 10.70 -15.15
C THR A 7 -30.44 9.21 -15.40
N GLU A 8 -30.78 8.52 -14.35
CA GLU A 8 -31.20 7.13 -14.24
C GLU A 8 -30.13 6.04 -14.38
N PHE A 9 -29.90 5.50 -13.21
CA PHE A 9 -29.41 4.15 -12.95
C PHE A 9 -28.62 3.49 -14.03
N SER A 10 -27.37 3.37 -13.77
CA SER A 10 -26.30 2.70 -14.48
C SER A 10 -25.48 3.60 -15.39
N GLU A 11 -24.23 3.51 -15.18
CA GLU A 11 -23.11 4.24 -15.73
C GLU A 11 -22.88 5.55 -14.98
N THR A 12 -22.01 5.43 -14.02
CA THR A 12 -21.44 6.54 -13.27
C THR A 12 -20.94 7.56 -14.26
N LEU A 13 -21.64 8.68 -14.35
CA LEU A 13 -21.13 9.86 -15.04
C LEU A 13 -19.91 10.33 -14.26
N GLN A 14 -18.76 9.92 -14.72
CA GLN A 14 -17.53 10.52 -14.24
C GLN A 14 -17.51 11.96 -14.74
N TYR A 15 -17.56 12.89 -13.82
CA TYR A 15 -17.32 14.29 -14.14
C TYR A 15 -15.88 14.45 -14.58
N LEU A 16 -15.67 14.56 -15.86
CA LEU A 16 -14.35 14.82 -16.40
C LEU A 16 -14.10 16.33 -16.39
N PHE A 17 -13.31 16.80 -15.46
CA PHE A 17 -12.79 18.16 -15.49
C PHE A 17 -11.62 18.24 -16.45
N VAL A 18 -11.73 19.06 -17.47
CA VAL A 18 -10.65 19.32 -18.41
C VAL A 18 -10.07 20.69 -18.13
N TYR A 19 -8.84 20.72 -17.66
CA TYR A 19 -8.07 21.94 -17.55
C TYR A 19 -7.37 22.21 -18.87
N HIS A 20 -7.59 23.35 -19.47
CA HIS A 20 -6.92 23.76 -20.69
C HIS A 20 -6.24 25.11 -20.52
N PHE A 21 -5.12 25.28 -21.17
CA PHE A 21 -4.37 26.52 -21.18
C PHE A 21 -3.74 26.73 -22.56
N ASN A 22 -3.44 27.98 -22.89
CA ASN A 22 -2.70 28.32 -24.08
C ASN A 22 -1.22 28.45 -23.74
N ALA A 23 -0.37 27.74 -24.47
CA ALA A 23 1.07 27.84 -24.32
C ALA A 23 1.73 28.18 -25.66
N THR A 24 2.75 29.03 -25.60
CA THR A 24 3.60 29.31 -26.76
C THR A 24 4.94 28.62 -26.57
N PHE A 25 5.16 27.57 -27.35
CA PHE A 25 6.43 26.85 -27.34
C PHE A 25 7.50 27.59 -28.15
N LYS A 26 8.70 27.62 -27.61
CA LYS A 26 9.89 28.19 -28.25
C LYS A 26 10.78 27.07 -28.80
N LYS A 27 11.65 27.40 -29.73
CA LYS A 27 12.69 26.45 -30.16
C LYS A 27 13.60 26.10 -28.97
N GLY A 28 13.82 24.80 -28.75
CA GLY A 28 14.64 24.27 -27.67
C GLY A 28 13.77 23.68 -26.56
N LEU A 29 14.31 23.60 -25.36
CA LEU A 29 13.65 23.03 -24.19
C LEU A 29 12.48 23.91 -23.73
N ASN A 30 11.33 23.31 -23.55
CA ASN A 30 10.16 23.91 -22.92
C ASN A 30 9.78 23.02 -21.75
N ILE A 31 9.55 23.63 -20.58
CA ILE A 31 9.12 22.91 -19.37
C ILE A 31 7.68 23.34 -19.08
N VAL A 32 6.83 22.35 -18.91
CA VAL A 32 5.44 22.51 -18.47
C VAL A 32 5.30 21.73 -17.18
N GLU A 33 4.94 22.42 -16.11
CA GLU A 33 4.79 21.83 -14.80
C GLU A 33 3.35 22.02 -14.32
N HIS A 34 2.77 20.96 -13.82
CA HIS A 34 1.43 20.97 -13.24
C HIS A 34 1.48 20.37 -11.84
N THR A 35 0.82 21.06 -10.91
CA THR A 35 0.57 20.52 -9.58
C THR A 35 -0.91 20.62 -9.29
N TYR A 36 -1.50 19.55 -8.84
CA TYR A 36 -2.92 19.50 -8.47
C TYR A 36 -3.12 18.53 -7.32
N THR A 37 -4.17 18.80 -6.56
CA THR A 37 -4.66 17.94 -5.49
C THR A 37 -6.06 17.49 -5.86
N PHE A 38 -6.37 16.24 -5.57
CA PHE A 38 -7.71 15.69 -5.70
C PHE A 38 -8.04 14.87 -4.47
N GLU A 39 -9.33 14.70 -4.21
CA GLU A 39 -9.82 13.92 -3.10
C GLU A 39 -9.59 12.44 -3.35
N GLU A 40 -9.24 11.74 -2.29
CA GLU A 40 -9.09 10.30 -2.31
C GLU A 40 -10.46 9.65 -2.51
N SER A 41 -10.49 8.54 -3.25
CA SER A 41 -11.68 7.72 -3.39
C SER A 41 -11.57 6.52 -2.48
N GLU A 42 -12.56 6.34 -1.61
CA GLU A 42 -12.66 5.21 -0.70
C GLU A 42 -13.85 4.34 -1.08
N TYR A 43 -13.69 3.03 -0.96
CA TYR A 43 -14.74 2.03 -1.15
C TYR A 43 -14.69 1.01 -0.03
N VAL A 44 -15.74 0.23 0.11
CA VAL A 44 -15.76 -0.88 1.07
C VAL A 44 -14.62 -1.86 0.74
N GLY A 45 -13.67 -2.00 1.66
CA GLY A 45 -12.49 -2.86 1.49
C GLY A 45 -11.33 -2.25 0.70
N ILE A 46 -11.47 -1.02 0.20
CA ILE A 46 -10.39 -0.26 -0.46
C ILE A 46 -10.25 1.08 0.27
N ASP A 47 -9.11 1.24 0.91
CA ASP A 47 -8.81 2.41 1.74
C ASP A 47 -8.39 3.63 0.90
N TYR A 48 -7.87 3.36 -0.29
CA TYR A 48 -7.36 4.39 -1.17
C TYR A 48 -7.31 3.92 -2.62
N THR A 49 -7.76 4.74 -3.55
CA THR A 49 -7.62 4.52 -5.00
C THR A 49 -7.15 5.79 -5.68
N LEU A 50 -6.16 5.64 -6.55
CA LEU A 50 -5.68 6.67 -7.46
C LEU A 50 -5.72 6.15 -8.90
N ASP A 51 -6.44 6.87 -9.75
CA ASP A 51 -6.43 6.65 -11.19
C ASP A 51 -5.76 7.85 -11.90
N TYR A 52 -4.86 7.56 -12.87
CA TYR A 52 -4.22 8.60 -13.66
C TYR A 52 -4.12 8.19 -15.13
N VAL A 53 -4.54 9.10 -16.01
CA VAL A 53 -4.60 8.86 -17.46
C VAL A 53 -3.21 8.96 -18.08
N LEU A 54 -2.66 7.84 -18.53
CA LEU A 54 -1.38 7.76 -19.24
C LEU A 54 -1.57 7.67 -20.77
N THR A 55 -2.65 7.05 -21.21
CA THR A 55 -2.90 6.80 -22.66
C THR A 55 -3.13 8.09 -23.45
N ALA A 56 -3.31 9.23 -22.81
CA ALA A 56 -3.32 10.55 -23.47
C ALA A 56 -2.04 10.80 -24.29
N ALA A 57 -0.90 10.25 -23.88
CA ALA A 57 0.37 10.34 -24.61
C ALA A 57 0.32 9.69 -26.00
N ASN A 58 -0.56 8.71 -26.22
CA ASN A 58 -0.75 8.08 -27.53
C ASN A 58 -1.33 9.03 -28.59
N ARG A 59 -1.82 10.19 -28.18
CA ARG A 59 -2.32 11.24 -29.08
C ARG A 59 -1.23 12.25 -29.49
N TRP A 60 -0.04 12.14 -28.92
CA TRP A 60 1.09 12.99 -29.31
C TRP A 60 1.58 12.59 -30.71
N ALA A 61 2.33 13.48 -31.37
CA ALA A 61 2.76 13.29 -32.74
C ALA A 61 3.61 12.02 -32.96
N ASN A 62 4.38 11.63 -31.96
CA ASN A 62 5.20 10.41 -31.97
C ASN A 62 4.53 9.22 -31.23
N HIS A 63 3.32 9.41 -30.71
CA HIS A 63 2.54 8.40 -29.98
C HIS A 63 3.24 7.78 -28.77
N GLN A 64 4.18 8.51 -28.14
CA GLN A 64 4.96 7.99 -27.01
C GLN A 64 5.45 9.13 -26.09
N ILE A 65 5.90 8.72 -24.93
CA ILE A 65 6.75 9.53 -24.04
C ILE A 65 8.18 9.00 -24.21
N ASP A 66 9.09 9.85 -24.69
CA ASP A 66 10.45 9.42 -25.04
C ASP A 66 11.22 8.95 -23.79
N ASP A 67 11.01 9.62 -22.66
CA ASP A 67 11.58 9.26 -21.36
C ASP A 67 10.54 9.49 -20.27
N PHE A 68 9.99 8.40 -19.74
CA PHE A 68 8.92 8.41 -18.74
C PHE A 68 9.44 7.97 -17.38
N THR A 69 9.24 8.81 -16.38
CA THR A 69 9.55 8.50 -14.99
C THR A 69 8.34 8.80 -14.11
N LEU A 70 7.86 7.79 -13.42
CA LEU A 70 6.82 7.90 -12.39
C LEU A 70 7.44 7.63 -11.03
N ASN A 71 7.32 8.58 -10.10
CA ASN A 71 7.75 8.41 -8.72
C ASN A 71 6.54 8.36 -7.80
N LEU A 72 6.44 7.30 -7.00
CA LEU A 72 5.40 7.11 -6.01
C LEU A 72 6.00 7.27 -4.61
N ASN A 73 5.46 8.23 -3.86
CA ASN A 73 5.71 8.38 -2.44
C ASN A 73 4.38 8.24 -1.70
N MET A 74 4.20 7.14 -1.01
CA MET A 74 2.94 6.79 -0.35
C MET A 74 2.87 7.27 1.10
N GLY A 75 3.88 8.02 1.57
CA GLY A 75 3.92 8.47 2.96
C GLY A 75 3.88 7.30 3.93
N ASP A 76 2.90 7.33 4.83
CA ASP A 76 2.73 6.28 5.86
C ASP A 76 2.02 5.01 5.33
N ARG A 77 1.59 5.00 4.07
CA ARG A 77 0.96 3.84 3.44
C ARG A 77 2.03 2.88 2.95
N THR A 78 2.41 1.96 3.82
CA THR A 78 3.53 1.04 3.58
C THR A 78 3.22 -0.06 2.55
N SER A 79 1.96 -0.37 2.30
CA SER A 79 1.54 -1.41 1.37
C SER A 79 0.53 -0.87 0.38
N PHE A 80 0.74 -1.16 -0.91
CA PHE A 80 -0.16 -0.76 -1.99
C PHE A 80 0.04 -1.65 -3.22
N ASP A 81 -0.99 -1.70 -4.04
CA ASP A 81 -1.01 -2.41 -5.30
C ASP A 81 -1.04 -1.44 -6.47
N VAL A 82 -0.28 -1.76 -7.51
CA VAL A 82 -0.38 -1.10 -8.82
C VAL A 82 -0.90 -2.11 -9.82
N GLN A 83 -2.04 -1.82 -10.43
CA GLN A 83 -2.65 -2.71 -11.41
C GLN A 83 -1.75 -2.86 -12.65
N GLU A 84 -1.57 -4.11 -13.11
CA GLU A 84 -0.78 -4.42 -14.30
C GLU A 84 -1.57 -4.02 -15.55
N SER A 85 -1.48 -2.75 -15.93
CA SER A 85 -2.17 -2.16 -17.08
C SER A 85 -1.20 -1.61 -18.13
N PHE A 86 -0.39 -0.62 -17.76
CA PHE A 86 0.59 0.04 -18.62
C PHE A 86 1.99 -0.61 -18.58
N PHE A 87 2.20 -1.56 -17.71
CA PHE A 87 3.45 -2.33 -17.58
C PHE A 87 3.15 -3.83 -17.58
N ARG A 88 4.20 -4.64 -17.65
CA ARG A 88 4.11 -6.11 -17.54
C ARG A 88 5.17 -6.63 -16.58
N GLY A 89 4.74 -7.48 -15.66
CA GLY A 89 5.62 -8.07 -14.64
C GLY A 89 6.27 -7.02 -13.73
N GLU A 90 7.49 -7.26 -13.32
CA GLU A 90 8.22 -6.37 -12.41
C GLU A 90 9.16 -5.38 -13.12
N GLY A 91 9.23 -5.46 -14.44
CA GLY A 91 10.16 -4.66 -15.24
C GLY A 91 9.88 -3.15 -15.16
N GLY A 92 10.94 -2.36 -15.08
CA GLY A 92 10.88 -0.90 -15.00
C GLY A 92 10.67 -0.34 -13.58
N TRP A 93 10.29 -1.17 -12.61
CA TRP A 93 10.04 -0.76 -11.24
C TRP A 93 11.27 -0.92 -10.34
N THR A 94 11.61 0.11 -9.61
CA THR A 94 12.72 0.16 -8.64
C THR A 94 12.22 0.68 -7.30
N ILE A 95 12.64 0.05 -6.22
CA ILE A 95 12.43 0.54 -4.85
C ILE A 95 13.68 1.31 -4.44
N ASN A 96 13.49 2.59 -4.11
CA ASN A 96 14.57 3.48 -3.64
C ASN A 96 14.47 3.57 -2.11
N GLY A 97 14.97 2.56 -1.43
CA GLY A 97 14.87 2.43 0.02
C GLY A 97 14.76 0.98 0.47
N VAL A 98 14.04 0.76 1.56
CA VAL A 98 13.81 -0.56 2.15
C VAL A 98 12.38 -1.00 1.80
N GLY A 99 12.27 -2.10 1.08
CA GLY A 99 10.98 -2.61 0.65
C GLY A 99 11.12 -3.87 -0.19
N ARG A 100 9.97 -4.45 -0.51
CA ARG A 100 9.87 -5.57 -1.46
C ARG A 100 8.70 -5.35 -2.41
N LYS A 101 8.75 -6.05 -3.51
CA LYS A 101 7.65 -6.11 -4.49
C LYS A 101 7.43 -7.55 -4.91
N ASN A 102 6.21 -7.90 -5.20
CA ASN A 102 5.84 -9.21 -5.73
C ASN A 102 4.60 -9.10 -6.61
N ILE A 103 4.48 -10.03 -7.55
CA ILE A 103 3.26 -10.16 -8.36
C ILE A 103 2.17 -10.78 -7.50
N GLY A 104 1.01 -10.15 -7.50
CA GLY A 104 -0.18 -10.60 -6.80
C GLY A 104 -1.42 -10.54 -7.66
N LYS A 105 -2.55 -10.80 -7.03
CA LYS A 105 -3.88 -10.59 -7.60
C LYS A 105 -4.69 -9.71 -6.65
N LEU A 106 -5.48 -8.81 -7.23
CA LEU A 106 -6.51 -8.09 -6.55
C LEU A 106 -7.80 -8.30 -7.34
N TYR A 107 -8.75 -9.01 -6.76
CA TYR A 107 -9.88 -9.59 -7.50
C TYR A 107 -9.36 -10.42 -8.70
N ASP A 108 -9.82 -10.16 -9.90
CA ASP A 108 -9.38 -10.84 -11.12
C ASP A 108 -8.19 -10.17 -11.81
N ASN A 109 -7.73 -9.01 -11.30
CA ASN A 109 -6.66 -8.25 -11.92
C ASN A 109 -5.30 -8.67 -11.36
N ARG A 110 -4.33 -8.79 -12.27
CA ARG A 110 -2.93 -8.89 -11.89
C ARG A 110 -2.43 -7.55 -11.39
N VAL A 111 -1.72 -7.57 -10.26
CA VAL A 111 -1.14 -6.38 -9.64
C VAL A 111 0.33 -6.60 -9.34
N LEU A 112 1.08 -5.52 -9.28
CA LEU A 112 2.37 -5.50 -8.64
C LEU A 112 2.18 -4.90 -7.24
N ARG A 113 2.38 -5.73 -6.24
CA ARG A 113 2.22 -5.40 -4.83
C ARG A 113 3.53 -4.90 -4.26
N PHE A 114 3.46 -3.78 -3.58
CA PHE A 114 4.59 -3.16 -2.91
C PHE A 114 4.40 -3.17 -1.41
N HIS A 115 5.46 -3.49 -0.69
CA HIS A 115 5.60 -3.27 0.74
C HIS A 115 6.83 -2.40 0.96
N ILE A 116 6.63 -1.15 1.30
CA ILE A 116 7.70 -0.16 1.43
C ILE A 116 7.84 0.25 2.89
N GLN A 117 8.91 -0.22 3.51
CA GLN A 117 9.24 0.16 4.88
C GLN A 117 9.75 1.59 4.96
N GLN A 118 10.53 1.99 3.97
CA GLN A 118 11.11 3.32 3.86
C GLN A 118 11.48 3.63 2.42
N GLY A 119 11.23 4.87 1.99
CA GLY A 119 11.67 5.34 0.68
C GLY A 119 10.52 5.52 -0.31
N THR A 120 10.82 5.36 -1.59
CA THR A 120 9.91 5.62 -2.70
C THR A 120 10.00 4.51 -3.75
N VAL A 121 9.01 4.46 -4.62
CA VAL A 121 8.99 3.54 -5.76
C VAL A 121 9.07 4.35 -7.05
N THR A 122 9.93 3.93 -7.97
CA THR A 122 10.07 4.55 -9.28
C THR A 122 9.78 3.55 -10.38
N PHE A 123 8.96 3.94 -11.35
CA PHE A 123 8.86 3.28 -12.63
C PHE A 123 9.54 4.15 -13.68
N HIS A 124 10.42 3.55 -14.48
CA HIS A 124 11.11 4.24 -15.56
C HIS A 124 11.06 3.44 -16.86
N LYS A 125 10.76 4.11 -17.94
CA LYS A 125 10.75 3.49 -19.27
C LYS A 125 11.04 4.54 -20.37
N VAL A 126 11.97 4.21 -21.25
CA VAL A 126 12.23 5.00 -22.46
C VAL A 126 11.33 4.52 -23.60
N ASN A 127 10.98 5.41 -24.52
CA ASN A 127 10.07 5.16 -25.62
C ASN A 127 8.76 4.49 -25.12
N PHE A 128 8.17 5.13 -24.13
CA PHE A 128 7.01 4.56 -23.42
C PHE A 128 5.73 4.80 -24.20
N HIS A 129 5.10 3.70 -24.63
CA HIS A 129 3.77 3.65 -25.22
C HIS A 129 2.82 3.05 -24.18
N PRO A 130 2.02 3.86 -23.46
CA PRO A 130 1.12 3.32 -22.45
C PRO A 130 -0.03 2.52 -23.09
N GLU A 131 -0.16 1.26 -22.71
CA GLU A 131 -1.26 0.37 -23.14
C GLU A 131 -2.48 0.47 -22.21
N GLY A 132 -2.33 1.11 -21.07
CA GLY A 132 -3.38 1.28 -20.08
C GLY A 132 -3.06 2.42 -19.13
N GLU A 133 -3.96 2.65 -18.17
CA GLU A 133 -3.90 3.74 -17.23
C GLU A 133 -3.18 3.32 -15.94
N LEU A 134 -2.61 4.29 -15.21
CA LEU A 134 -2.18 4.04 -13.84
C LEU A 134 -3.42 3.86 -12.97
N ARG A 135 -3.48 2.72 -12.27
CA ARG A 135 -4.39 2.50 -11.16
C ARG A 135 -3.61 1.97 -9.98
N LEU A 136 -3.67 2.71 -8.89
CA LEU A 136 -3.02 2.39 -7.64
C LEU A 136 -4.11 2.22 -6.58
N GLU A 137 -4.01 1.17 -5.79
CA GLU A 137 -4.98 0.84 -4.76
C GLU A 137 -4.26 0.45 -3.47
N GLN A 138 -4.79 0.91 -2.35
CA GLN A 138 -4.47 0.36 -1.05
C GLN A 138 -5.70 -0.38 -0.56
N THR A 139 -5.56 -1.68 -0.42
CA THR A 139 -6.63 -2.53 0.09
C THR A 139 -6.33 -2.94 1.52
N PHE A 140 -7.38 -3.19 2.29
CA PHE A 140 -7.25 -4.03 3.46
C PHE A 140 -7.01 -5.45 2.97
N TYR A 141 -5.78 -5.95 3.13
CA TYR A 141 -5.48 -7.31 2.74
C TYR A 141 -6.15 -8.29 3.69
N TYR A 142 -7.17 -8.94 3.20
CA TYR A 142 -7.63 -10.20 3.77
C TYR A 142 -6.72 -11.28 3.20
N SER A 143 -5.72 -11.74 3.95
CA SER A 143 -4.99 -12.92 3.54
C SER A 143 -5.95 -14.10 3.63
N GLN A 144 -6.38 -14.61 2.48
CA GLN A 144 -7.23 -15.79 2.42
C GLN A 144 -6.52 -17.08 2.89
N GLU A 145 -5.22 -16.98 3.17
CA GLU A 145 -4.40 -18.14 3.58
C GLU A 145 -4.31 -18.29 5.10
N ASP A 146 -4.76 -17.30 5.88
CA ASP A 146 -4.70 -17.34 7.35
C ASP A 146 -6.00 -17.86 8.00
N ASP A 147 -6.79 -18.67 7.29
CA ASP A 147 -8.00 -19.34 7.83
C ASP A 147 -7.73 -20.22 9.07
N ASN A 148 -6.48 -20.35 9.48
CA ASN A 148 -6.07 -21.09 10.68
C ASN A 148 -5.78 -20.24 11.90
N MET A 149 -5.94 -18.91 11.80
CA MET A 149 -5.71 -18.02 12.93
C MET A 149 -7.00 -17.69 13.68
N ASP A 150 -7.44 -18.64 14.51
CA ASP A 150 -8.53 -18.48 15.47
C ASP A 150 -8.14 -17.50 16.60
N TYR A 151 -7.99 -16.21 16.30
CA TYR A 151 -7.63 -15.22 17.31
C TYR A 151 -8.83 -14.55 17.95
N CYS A 152 -8.68 -14.30 19.23
CA CYS A 152 -9.68 -13.64 20.06
C CYS A 152 -9.77 -12.14 19.74
N HIS A 153 -10.63 -11.77 18.82
CA HIS A 153 -10.95 -10.40 18.47
C HIS A 153 -11.28 -9.52 19.69
N SER A 154 -12.03 -10.06 20.66
CA SER A 154 -12.48 -9.29 21.82
C SER A 154 -11.35 -8.79 22.73
N LEU A 155 -10.31 -9.59 22.93
CA LEU A 155 -9.14 -9.18 23.74
C LEU A 155 -8.39 -8.02 23.11
N TYR A 156 -8.25 -8.06 21.80
CA TYR A 156 -7.55 -7.05 21.06
C TYR A 156 -8.37 -5.76 20.93
N TYR A 157 -9.58 -5.88 20.43
CA TYR A 157 -10.44 -4.75 20.12
C TYR A 157 -10.78 -3.90 21.34
N ASN A 158 -10.98 -4.51 22.51
CA ASN A 158 -11.35 -3.80 23.71
C ASN A 158 -10.18 -3.03 24.35
N ASN A 159 -8.95 -3.53 24.21
CA ASN A 159 -7.79 -2.96 24.88
C ASN A 159 -6.98 -1.99 24.00
N PHE A 160 -7.04 -2.12 22.67
CA PHE A 160 -6.12 -1.43 21.75
C PHE A 160 -6.80 -0.75 20.56
N LYS A 161 -8.12 -0.68 20.54
CA LYS A 161 -8.94 -0.16 19.42
C LYS A 161 -8.51 1.21 18.87
N LYS A 162 -7.87 2.04 19.69
CA LYS A 162 -7.48 3.40 19.32
C LYS A 162 -6.01 3.54 18.93
N SER A 163 -5.21 2.51 19.14
CA SER A 163 -3.77 2.66 19.32
C SER A 163 -2.94 2.21 18.13
N TYR A 164 -3.52 1.50 17.18
CA TYR A 164 -2.76 0.93 16.07
C TYR A 164 -3.52 1.07 14.76
N PRO A 165 -3.55 2.27 14.15
CA PRO A 165 -4.23 2.48 12.87
C PRO A 165 -3.71 1.54 11.77
N ASN A 166 -2.42 1.20 11.78
CA ASN A 166 -1.81 0.27 10.84
C ASN A 166 -2.06 -1.22 11.17
N LEU A 167 -2.67 -1.53 12.30
CA LEU A 167 -3.03 -2.90 12.65
C LEU A 167 -4.21 -3.45 11.84
N TYR A 168 -4.98 -2.59 11.20
CA TYR A 168 -5.95 -3.04 10.20
C TYR A 168 -5.29 -3.78 9.04
N MET A 169 -4.01 -3.57 8.79
CA MET A 169 -3.23 -4.29 7.79
C MET A 169 -2.81 -5.69 8.25
N LEU A 170 -2.95 -5.97 9.53
CA LEU A 170 -2.57 -7.25 10.11
C LEU A 170 -3.86 -8.03 10.33
N HIS A 171 -4.30 -8.77 9.36
CA HIS A 171 -5.54 -9.54 9.30
C HIS A 171 -5.79 -10.55 10.44
N PHE A 172 -5.53 -10.13 11.65
CA PHE A 172 -5.79 -10.91 12.84
C PHE A 172 -7.28 -10.97 13.26
N PHE A 173 -8.20 -10.43 12.41
CA PHE A 173 -9.50 -9.99 12.93
C PHE A 173 -10.71 -10.60 12.25
N TYR A 174 -10.76 -11.91 12.07
CA TYR A 174 -12.05 -12.54 11.88
C TYR A 174 -12.72 -12.83 13.21
N MET A 175 -13.98 -12.39 13.32
CA MET A 175 -14.83 -12.59 14.48
C MET A 175 -15.17 -14.08 14.63
N ASN A 176 -14.41 -14.79 15.43
CA ASN A 176 -14.82 -16.08 15.88
C ASN A 176 -15.00 -16.03 17.41
N ASP A 177 -16.19 -16.35 17.89
CA ASP A 177 -16.51 -16.35 19.32
C ASP A 177 -15.81 -17.51 20.06
N ASP A 178 -15.28 -18.49 19.34
CA ASP A 178 -14.57 -19.66 19.89
C ASP A 178 -13.05 -19.39 19.98
N CYS A 179 -12.68 -18.49 20.85
CA CYS A 179 -11.29 -18.08 21.04
C CYS A 179 -10.43 -19.18 21.65
N LYS A 180 -9.41 -19.63 20.92
CA LYS A 180 -8.32 -20.41 21.52
C LYS A 180 -7.36 -19.49 22.28
N PRO A 181 -6.88 -19.88 23.47
CA PRO A 181 -5.87 -19.14 24.18
C PRO A 181 -4.56 -19.09 23.36
N PHE A 182 -3.95 -17.91 23.33
CA PHE A 182 -2.66 -17.75 22.66
C PHE A 182 -1.59 -18.68 23.26
N SER A 183 -0.86 -19.37 22.39
CA SER A 183 0.33 -20.12 22.79
C SER A 183 1.42 -19.18 23.34
N ALA A 184 2.39 -19.72 24.07
CA ALA A 184 3.50 -18.96 24.59
C ALA A 184 4.32 -18.27 23.47
N ASP A 185 4.44 -18.94 22.32
CA ASP A 185 5.16 -18.36 21.18
C ASP A 185 4.34 -17.27 20.50
N MET A 186 3.01 -17.46 20.38
CA MET A 186 2.16 -16.42 19.82
C MET A 186 2.14 -15.15 20.69
N LYS A 187 2.13 -15.28 22.00
CA LYS A 187 2.25 -14.11 22.91
C LYS A 187 3.57 -13.36 22.70
N LYS A 188 4.68 -14.06 22.43
CA LYS A 188 5.97 -13.43 22.08
C LYS A 188 5.89 -12.74 20.73
N ILE A 189 5.26 -13.35 19.73
CA ILE A 189 5.03 -12.77 18.41
C ILE A 189 4.23 -11.46 18.59
N MET A 190 3.07 -11.51 19.25
CA MET A 190 2.25 -10.32 19.48
C MET A 190 3.01 -9.21 20.21
N ARG A 191 3.79 -9.55 21.24
CA ARG A 191 4.64 -8.56 21.93
C ARG A 191 5.61 -7.85 21.00
N ASN A 192 6.14 -8.56 20.01
CA ASN A 192 7.17 -8.05 19.12
C ASN A 192 6.63 -7.34 17.87
N LEU A 193 5.32 -7.30 17.69
CA LEU A 193 4.66 -6.70 16.54
C LEU A 193 5.11 -5.25 16.25
N PRO A 194 5.22 -4.31 17.22
CA PRO A 194 5.67 -2.95 16.95
C PRO A 194 7.07 -2.87 16.34
N PHE A 195 7.93 -3.81 16.66
CA PHE A 195 9.27 -3.90 16.09
C PHE A 195 9.24 -4.54 14.71
N ALA A 196 8.40 -5.56 14.50
CA ALA A 196 8.24 -6.20 13.21
C ALA A 196 7.72 -5.23 12.14
N VAL A 197 6.76 -4.38 12.48
CA VAL A 197 6.24 -3.33 11.59
C VAL A 197 7.34 -2.37 11.12
N ARG A 198 8.41 -2.22 11.91
CA ARG A 198 9.60 -1.43 11.58
C ARG A 198 10.73 -2.23 10.93
N GLY A 199 10.47 -3.49 10.61
CA GLY A 199 11.43 -4.36 9.93
C GLY A 199 12.50 -4.97 10.83
N TYR A 200 12.29 -5.00 12.17
CA TYR A 200 13.28 -5.60 13.06
C TYR A 200 13.56 -7.05 12.71
N VAL A 201 14.84 -7.40 12.56
CA VAL A 201 15.31 -8.76 12.31
C VAL A 201 15.45 -9.50 13.64
N PHE A 202 14.59 -10.48 13.86
CA PHE A 202 14.54 -11.22 15.13
C PHE A 202 15.60 -12.31 15.20
N LYS A 203 16.28 -12.40 16.34
CA LYS A 203 17.23 -13.51 16.63
C LYS A 203 16.50 -14.81 16.97
N THR A 204 15.28 -14.73 17.47
CA THR A 204 14.47 -15.88 17.85
C THR A 204 13.79 -16.44 16.62
N LYS A 205 14.20 -17.65 16.22
CA LYS A 205 13.77 -18.25 14.94
C LYS A 205 12.25 -18.31 14.79
N VAL A 206 11.51 -18.75 15.80
CA VAL A 206 10.04 -18.85 15.71
C VAL A 206 9.34 -17.52 15.46
N ILE A 207 9.91 -16.41 15.95
CA ILE A 207 9.37 -15.07 15.72
C ILE A 207 9.74 -14.60 14.30
N GLN A 208 10.99 -14.81 13.89
CA GLN A 208 11.45 -14.42 12.55
C GLN A 208 10.71 -15.19 11.47
N ASP A 209 10.61 -16.51 11.59
CA ASP A 209 9.90 -17.36 10.63
C ASP A 209 8.43 -16.96 10.51
N TYR A 210 7.78 -16.62 11.62
CA TYR A 210 6.40 -16.16 11.60
C TYR A 210 6.27 -14.88 10.76
N TYR A 211 7.04 -13.84 11.07
CA TYR A 211 6.94 -12.58 10.34
C TYR A 211 7.37 -12.72 8.88
N GLU A 212 8.40 -13.53 8.58
CA GLU A 212 8.79 -13.83 7.20
C GLU A 212 7.71 -14.55 6.39
N SER A 213 6.82 -15.28 7.07
CA SER A 213 5.68 -15.94 6.42
C SER A 213 4.55 -14.97 6.10
N THR A 214 4.53 -13.78 6.71
CA THR A 214 3.52 -12.76 6.41
C THR A 214 3.85 -12.03 5.11
N ASP A 215 2.83 -11.54 4.43
CA ASP A 215 3.02 -10.83 3.17
C ASP A 215 3.40 -9.34 3.36
N TRP A 216 3.26 -8.81 4.56
CA TRP A 216 3.55 -7.39 4.87
C TRP A 216 4.94 -7.14 5.48
N TYR A 217 5.54 -8.12 6.15
CA TYR A 217 6.82 -7.92 6.83
C TYR A 217 7.96 -7.69 5.84
N VAL A 218 8.71 -6.62 6.05
CA VAL A 218 9.94 -6.29 5.30
C VAL A 218 11.09 -6.12 6.27
N ALA A 219 12.06 -7.01 6.23
CA ALA A 219 13.25 -6.93 7.08
C ALA A 219 14.10 -5.71 6.74
N ASP A 220 14.45 -4.93 7.77
CA ASP A 220 15.46 -3.86 7.69
C ASP A 220 16.63 -4.21 8.62
N PRO A 221 17.74 -4.72 8.07
CA PRO A 221 18.92 -5.07 8.87
C PRO A 221 19.55 -3.90 9.63
N ASN A 222 19.22 -2.68 9.26
CA ASN A 222 19.75 -1.47 9.90
C ASN A 222 18.86 -0.99 11.07
N TYR A 223 17.64 -1.49 11.16
CA TYR A 223 16.74 -1.11 12.25
C TYR A 223 17.18 -1.71 13.57
N VAL A 224 17.35 -0.85 14.55
CA VAL A 224 17.68 -1.24 15.93
C VAL A 224 16.45 -1.04 16.81
N SER A 225 16.02 -2.12 17.47
CA SER A 225 14.86 -2.05 18.36
C SER A 225 15.13 -1.16 19.59
N ASP A 226 14.27 -0.17 19.80
CA ASP A 226 14.27 0.68 20.96
C ASP A 226 12.84 0.91 21.47
N LEU A 227 12.59 0.54 22.72
CA LEU A 227 11.28 0.78 23.36
C LEU A 227 10.92 2.26 23.44
N LYS A 228 11.92 3.14 23.61
CA LYS A 228 11.69 4.59 23.68
C LYS A 228 11.34 5.20 22.34
N GLY A 229 11.71 4.54 21.25
CA GLY A 229 11.34 4.93 19.90
C GLY A 229 9.92 4.52 19.49
N LEU A 230 9.23 3.75 20.33
CA LEU A 230 7.83 3.39 20.13
C LEU A 230 6.89 4.49 20.59
N THR A 231 5.73 4.60 19.99
CA THR A 231 4.65 5.46 20.50
C THR A 231 4.20 4.98 21.89
N LYS A 232 3.49 5.82 22.63
CA LYS A 232 2.96 5.46 23.94
C LYS A 232 2.06 4.22 23.87
N ASP A 233 1.22 4.16 22.89
CA ASP A 233 0.29 3.06 22.68
C ASP A 233 0.99 1.75 22.33
N GLU A 234 2.07 1.82 21.56
CA GLU A 234 2.92 0.67 21.25
C GLU A 234 3.69 0.17 22.46
N GLN A 235 4.14 1.09 23.34
CA GLN A 235 4.77 0.72 24.60
C GLN A 235 3.77 0.01 25.52
N GLU A 236 2.53 0.49 25.60
CA GLU A 236 1.42 -0.16 26.33
C GLU A 236 1.11 -1.54 25.77
N TRP A 237 1.14 -1.70 24.43
CA TRP A 237 1.02 -2.99 23.77
C TRP A 237 2.10 -3.99 24.19
N VAL A 238 3.37 -3.58 24.13
CA VAL A 238 4.51 -4.42 24.55
C VAL A 238 4.39 -4.80 26.02
N GLU A 239 4.01 -3.86 26.88
CA GLU A 239 3.81 -4.10 28.31
C GLU A 239 2.68 -5.10 28.57
N TYR A 240 1.54 -4.93 27.91
CA TYR A 240 0.42 -5.85 28.01
C TYR A 240 0.83 -7.28 27.70
N TRP A 241 1.42 -7.50 26.53
CA TRP A 241 1.83 -8.84 26.11
C TRP A 241 2.98 -9.42 26.93
N THR A 242 3.79 -8.59 27.54
CA THR A 242 4.82 -9.03 28.49
C THR A 242 4.18 -9.61 29.77
N LYS A 243 3.09 -9.02 30.23
CA LYS A 243 2.36 -9.53 31.41
C LYS A 243 1.56 -10.80 31.14
N GLN A 244 1.29 -11.13 29.89
CA GLN A 244 0.59 -12.36 29.47
C GLN A 244 1.52 -13.58 29.31
N GLN A 245 2.82 -13.39 29.36
CA GLN A 245 3.81 -14.48 29.30
C GLN A 245 3.98 -15.15 30.66
#